data_9a60087ae96e6e4d7df3f3ce1d245bf5
#
_entry.id   9a60087ae96e6e4d7df3f3ce1d245bf5
#
_cell.length_a   1.000
_cell.length_b   1.000
_cell.length_c   1.000
_cell.angle_alpha   90.00
_cell.angle_beta   90.00
_cell.angle_gamma   90.00
#
_symmetry.space_group_name_H-M   'P 1'
#
loop_
_entity.id
_entity.type
_entity.pdbx_description
1 polymer ?
#
loop_
_entity_poly.entity_id
_entity_poly.type
_entity_poly.pdbx_seq_one_letter_code
_entity_poly.pdbx_strand_id
1 'polypeptide(L)'
;MDKEEVFFVDKENNYIKWLFFATIFVGLLALGTYVYYKLTPKNIFESIISKIDFESSGEGSTSDQVKFAKRYDFSYNAYSDNKNIEQLLVILNKYKYRLDLYYNNENEVRFEADFTFNDKKLLNLLFGYDEKKTYVGAYDRTYYFENLDNFSEEKQVKYEENKSKFDKFLDELNDENDLNDKFFKPVVDAFKNSVEDYNLKRTVSKDNIVLTITYDNKFYKRFQSNLKKNGFVDLLNRIGFKTDGLVPEKYRISKTIITLNRNDFEYSLGNVRFYSDVDYFEVNIVDDKITEYNINTKEDNKNIYKLVMEEVNDNKFKVLLQDNKNGFMVDIVYEEKDIEYKDYDYSKSKNLDNVDESDLIYLEEQLGNSEGMNELYKQIQIMMFGGSM
;
A
#
# COMPACT_ATOMS: atom_id res chain seq x y z
N MET A 1 -28.92 13.77 18.55
CA MET A 1 -28.53 12.49 17.96
C MET A 1 -27.50 12.82 16.90
N ASP A 2 -26.41 12.73 17.16
CA ASP A 2 -25.18 12.28 17.72
C ASP A 2 -24.10 12.34 16.66
N LYS A 3 -23.21 13.30 16.88
CA LYS A 3 -22.03 13.60 16.06
C LYS A 3 -20.84 12.83 16.61
N GLU A 4 -20.70 11.54 16.34
CA GLU A 4 -19.56 10.76 16.84
C GLU A 4 -18.88 9.84 15.82
N GLU A 5 -19.12 9.98 14.51
CA GLU A 5 -18.50 9.03 13.54
C GLU A 5 -17.39 9.58 12.65
N VAL A 6 -16.76 10.72 12.98
CA VAL A 6 -15.73 11.32 12.09
C VAL A 6 -14.30 11.18 12.60
N PHE A 7 -14.06 10.56 13.76
CA PHE A 7 -12.72 10.62 14.40
C PHE A 7 -11.75 9.45 14.13
N PHE A 8 -12.14 8.39 13.43
CA PHE A 8 -11.26 7.22 13.22
C PHE A 8 -10.47 7.23 11.90
N VAL A 9 -10.88 8.01 10.92
CA VAL A 9 -10.24 8.00 9.58
C VAL A 9 -8.91 8.78 9.53
N ASP A 10 -8.69 9.74 10.41
CA ASP A 10 -7.51 10.63 10.34
C ASP A 10 -6.22 10.05 10.96
N LYS A 11 -6.30 9.08 11.87
CA LYS A 11 -5.09 8.50 12.48
C LYS A 11 -4.44 7.43 11.60
N GLU A 12 -5.22 6.59 10.94
CA GLU A 12 -4.71 5.55 10.04
C GLU A 12 -4.11 6.14 8.76
N ASN A 13 -4.69 7.21 8.24
CA ASN A 13 -4.21 7.89 7.03
C ASN A 13 -2.82 8.55 7.23
N ASN A 14 -2.45 8.89 8.47
CA ASN A 14 -1.12 9.45 8.73
C ASN A 14 -0.03 8.37 8.79
N TYR A 15 -0.30 7.17 9.30
CA TYR A 15 0.66 6.06 9.27
C TYR A 15 0.89 5.56 7.84
N ILE A 16 -0.15 5.45 7.03
CA ILE A 16 -0.05 5.06 5.62
C ILE A 16 0.76 6.10 4.83
N LYS A 17 0.55 7.39 5.05
CA LYS A 17 1.37 8.46 4.44
C LYS A 17 2.84 8.36 4.86
N TRP A 18 3.11 8.04 6.13
CA TRP A 18 4.46 7.84 6.63
C TRP A 18 5.13 6.58 6.06
N LEU A 19 4.40 5.47 5.99
CA LEU A 19 4.86 4.25 5.32
C LEU A 19 5.15 4.51 3.84
N PHE A 20 4.28 5.26 3.16
CA PHE A 20 4.45 5.64 1.77
C PHE A 20 5.69 6.52 1.57
N PHE A 21 5.88 7.57 2.38
CA PHE A 21 7.09 8.40 2.31
C PHE A 21 8.35 7.62 2.68
N ALA A 22 8.31 6.78 3.69
CA ALA A 22 9.43 5.94 4.08
C ALA A 22 9.72 4.87 3.01
N THR A 23 8.70 4.26 2.43
CA THR A 23 8.84 3.26 1.35
C THR A 23 9.39 3.89 0.08
N ILE A 24 8.90 5.08 -0.32
CA ILE A 24 9.48 5.85 -1.43
C ILE A 24 10.94 6.15 -1.14
N PHE A 25 11.26 6.74 0.01
CA PHE A 25 12.62 7.14 0.36
C PHE A 25 13.56 5.93 0.43
N VAL A 26 13.10 4.79 0.89
CA VAL A 26 13.89 3.54 0.96
C VAL A 26 13.94 2.83 -0.38
N GLY A 27 12.87 2.79 -1.15
CA GLY A 27 12.90 2.34 -2.54
C GLY A 27 13.90 3.16 -3.37
N LEU A 28 14.01 4.45 -3.07
CA LEU A 28 14.98 5.37 -3.64
C LEU A 28 16.43 5.05 -3.20
N LEU A 29 16.64 4.52 -2.01
CA LEU A 29 17.97 4.16 -1.49
C LEU A 29 18.41 2.73 -1.86
N ALA A 30 17.49 1.87 -2.27
CA ALA A 30 17.76 0.45 -2.55
C ALA A 30 18.45 0.19 -3.89
N LEU A 31 18.60 1.22 -4.74
CA LEU A 31 19.25 1.08 -6.04
C LEU A 31 20.77 1.22 -5.92
N GLY A 32 21.40 0.10 -5.65
CA GLY A 32 22.82 -0.22 -5.85
C GLY A 32 23.90 0.81 -5.48
N THR A 33 24.70 0.57 -4.46
CA THR A 33 25.68 1.52 -3.95
C THR A 33 27.13 1.07 -4.10
N TYR A 34 27.85 1.73 -4.99
CA TYR A 34 29.32 1.76 -4.96
C TYR A 34 29.81 2.97 -4.16
N VAL A 35 30.33 2.77 -2.97
CA VAL A 35 30.87 3.85 -2.15
C VAL A 35 32.35 3.61 -1.88
N TYR A 36 33.18 4.41 -2.54
CA TYR A 36 34.62 4.36 -2.30
C TYR A 36 34.97 4.82 -0.87
N TYR A 37 35.89 4.09 -0.23
CA TYR A 37 36.32 4.24 1.15
C TYR A 37 36.87 5.66 1.50
N LYS A 38 37.28 6.44 0.50
CA LYS A 38 37.87 7.79 0.66
C LYS A 38 36.89 8.95 0.50
N LEU A 39 35.56 8.70 0.35
CA LEU A 39 34.60 9.76 0.11
C LEU A 39 34.24 10.52 1.39
N THR A 40 34.00 11.81 1.26
CA THR A 40 33.47 12.64 2.35
C THR A 40 32.04 12.21 2.67
N PRO A 41 31.49 12.50 3.86
CA PRO A 41 30.08 12.22 4.18
C PRO A 41 29.12 12.76 3.13
N LYS A 42 29.40 13.93 2.56
CA LYS A 42 28.60 14.54 1.50
C LYS A 42 28.67 13.77 0.19
N ASN A 43 29.85 13.35 -0.24
CA ASN A 43 30.00 12.57 -1.47
C ASN A 43 29.34 11.19 -1.34
N ILE A 44 29.39 10.56 -0.15
CA ILE A 44 28.65 9.32 0.14
C ILE A 44 27.15 9.58 0.01
N PHE A 45 26.65 10.63 0.63
CA PHE A 45 25.25 11.02 0.55
C PHE A 45 24.83 11.30 -0.90
N GLU A 46 25.59 12.10 -1.63
CA GLU A 46 25.32 12.41 -3.04
C GLU A 46 25.38 11.17 -3.94
N SER A 47 26.33 10.27 -3.67
CA SER A 47 26.42 8.98 -4.40
C SER A 47 25.20 8.08 -4.11
N ILE A 48 24.73 8.01 -2.88
CA ILE A 48 23.51 7.30 -2.54
C ILE A 48 22.33 7.92 -3.27
N ILE A 49 22.16 9.23 -3.21
CA ILE A 49 21.05 9.94 -3.84
C ILE A 49 21.10 9.87 -5.37
N SER A 50 22.28 9.96 -6.00
CA SER A 50 22.40 9.91 -7.46
C SER A 50 22.13 8.54 -8.07
N LYS A 51 22.20 7.49 -7.28
CA LYS A 51 21.84 6.12 -7.70
C LYS A 51 20.36 5.82 -7.51
N ILE A 52 19.60 6.74 -6.93
CA ILE A 52 18.17 6.76 -7.00
C ILE A 52 17.83 7.17 -8.44
N ASP A 53 18.11 6.27 -9.35
CA ASP A 53 17.62 6.42 -10.72
C ASP A 53 16.19 5.94 -10.72
N PHE A 54 15.28 6.88 -10.96
CA PHE A 54 13.88 6.59 -11.18
C PHE A 54 13.62 6.08 -12.60
N GLU A 55 14.67 5.62 -13.31
CA GLU A 55 14.40 4.84 -14.49
C GLU A 55 13.48 3.71 -14.05
N SER A 56 12.23 3.84 -14.43
CA SER A 56 11.25 2.79 -14.29
C SER A 56 11.89 1.54 -14.86
N SER A 57 12.30 0.62 -14.00
CA SER A 57 12.65 -0.74 -14.41
C SER A 57 11.40 -1.51 -14.85
N GLY A 58 10.27 -0.84 -14.97
CA GLY A 58 9.24 -1.21 -15.87
C GLY A 58 9.82 -1.04 -17.26
N GLU A 59 10.30 -2.09 -17.89
CA GLU A 59 9.93 -2.30 -19.25
C GLU A 59 8.39 -2.16 -19.23
N GLY A 60 7.93 -0.91 -19.22
CA GLY A 60 6.61 -0.59 -19.67
C GLY A 60 6.59 -1.19 -21.04
N SER A 61 6.19 -2.44 -21.12
CA SER A 61 5.70 -2.93 -22.36
C SER A 61 4.61 -1.91 -22.69
N THR A 62 4.94 -0.94 -23.52
CA THR A 62 4.01 -0.31 -24.42
C THR A 62 3.53 -1.45 -25.32
N SER A 63 3.04 -2.52 -24.65
CA SER A 63 2.20 -3.46 -25.34
C SER A 63 0.93 -2.66 -25.56
N ASP A 64 0.62 -2.45 -26.82
CA ASP A 64 -0.74 -2.17 -27.28
C ASP A 64 -1.73 -3.26 -26.79
N GLN A 65 -1.53 -3.80 -25.58
CA GLN A 65 -2.44 -4.74 -24.96
C GLN A 65 -3.67 -3.97 -24.52
N VAL A 66 -4.58 -3.92 -25.47
CA VAL A 66 -5.91 -3.34 -25.31
C VAL A 66 -6.68 -4.00 -24.17
N LYS A 67 -6.32 -5.25 -23.81
CA LYS A 67 -7.01 -6.04 -22.79
C LYS A 67 -6.03 -6.94 -22.04
N PHE A 68 -6.17 -6.99 -20.70
CA PHE A 68 -5.48 -7.98 -19.87
C PHE A 68 -6.38 -8.48 -18.72
N ALA A 69 -6.04 -9.63 -18.16
CA ALA A 69 -6.67 -10.13 -16.96
C ALA A 69 -5.65 -10.82 -16.05
N LYS A 70 -5.75 -10.52 -14.74
CA LYS A 70 -4.87 -11.05 -13.71
C LYS A 70 -5.67 -11.66 -12.57
N ARG A 71 -5.17 -12.75 -12.03
CA ARG A 71 -5.71 -13.42 -10.85
C ARG A 71 -4.77 -13.28 -9.68
N TYR A 72 -5.33 -12.98 -8.54
CA TYR A 72 -4.65 -12.92 -7.26
C TYR A 72 -5.30 -13.91 -6.30
N ASP A 73 -4.58 -14.97 -5.95
CA ASP A 73 -4.99 -15.92 -4.93
C ASP A 73 -4.38 -15.54 -3.59
N PHE A 74 -5.22 -15.31 -2.56
CA PHE A 74 -4.80 -14.92 -1.21
C PHE A 74 -5.12 -16.01 -0.21
N SER A 75 -4.16 -16.33 0.64
CA SER A 75 -4.35 -17.11 1.85
C SER A 75 -3.66 -16.43 3.01
N TYR A 76 -4.18 -16.62 4.22
CA TYR A 76 -3.57 -16.05 5.41
C TYR A 76 -3.72 -17.00 6.60
N ASN A 77 -2.77 -16.87 7.55
CA ASN A 77 -2.85 -17.49 8.86
C ASN A 77 -2.62 -16.40 9.91
N ALA A 78 -3.59 -16.22 10.77
CA ALA A 78 -3.51 -15.28 11.87
C ALA A 78 -3.34 -16.02 13.19
N TYR A 79 -2.54 -15.48 14.08
CA TYR A 79 -2.20 -16.03 15.40
C TYR A 79 -2.34 -14.96 16.47
N SER A 80 -2.66 -15.36 17.69
CA SER A 80 -2.68 -14.44 18.82
C SER A 80 -2.25 -15.16 20.09
N ASP A 81 -1.51 -14.45 20.96
CA ASP A 81 -1.17 -14.91 22.31
C ASP A 81 -2.39 -14.92 23.24
N ASN A 82 -3.47 -14.25 22.86
CA ASN A 82 -4.73 -14.23 23.58
C ASN A 82 -5.60 -15.42 23.19
N LYS A 83 -5.77 -16.38 24.09
CA LYS A 83 -6.53 -17.62 23.87
C LYS A 83 -7.98 -17.41 23.39
N ASN A 84 -8.64 -16.32 23.83
CA ASN A 84 -10.00 -16.04 23.40
C ASN A 84 -10.04 -15.58 21.93
N ILE A 85 -9.00 -14.86 21.48
CA ILE A 85 -8.85 -14.44 20.10
C ILE A 85 -8.41 -15.62 19.25
N GLU A 86 -7.50 -16.46 19.73
CA GLU A 86 -6.98 -17.63 19.03
C GLU A 86 -8.12 -18.55 18.52
N GLN A 87 -9.13 -18.80 19.36
CA GLN A 87 -10.29 -19.61 18.94
C GLN A 87 -11.05 -19.02 17.75
N LEU A 88 -11.20 -17.69 17.70
CA LEU A 88 -11.82 -17.00 16.57
C LEU A 88 -10.93 -17.06 15.33
N LEU A 89 -9.60 -16.96 15.49
CA LEU A 89 -8.64 -17.02 14.39
C LEU A 89 -8.60 -18.40 13.74
N VAL A 90 -8.84 -19.48 14.49
CA VAL A 90 -8.99 -20.85 13.90
C VAL A 90 -10.10 -20.89 12.86
N ILE A 91 -11.20 -20.15 13.06
CA ILE A 91 -12.28 -20.04 12.07
C ILE A 91 -11.85 -19.11 10.94
N LEU A 92 -11.31 -17.94 11.25
CA LEU A 92 -10.91 -16.95 10.25
C LEU A 92 -9.85 -17.49 9.30
N ASN A 93 -8.90 -18.30 9.77
CA ASN A 93 -7.83 -18.90 8.96
C ASN A 93 -8.33 -19.91 7.90
N LYS A 94 -9.62 -20.25 7.92
CA LYS A 94 -10.24 -21.14 6.92
C LYS A 94 -10.80 -20.38 5.72
N TYR A 95 -10.80 -19.04 5.78
CA TYR A 95 -11.17 -18.22 4.62
C TYR A 95 -10.01 -18.13 3.64
N LYS A 96 -10.34 -18.19 2.35
CA LYS A 96 -9.43 -17.87 1.24
C LYS A 96 -10.14 -16.94 0.29
N TYR A 97 -9.37 -16.11 -0.36
CA TYR A 97 -9.86 -15.09 -1.28
C TYR A 97 -9.16 -15.24 -2.61
N ARG A 98 -9.92 -15.12 -3.68
CA ARG A 98 -9.43 -14.97 -5.04
C ARG A 98 -9.98 -13.68 -5.60
N LEU A 99 -9.14 -12.90 -6.25
CA LEU A 99 -9.52 -11.70 -6.95
C LEU A 99 -9.06 -11.82 -8.41
N ASP A 100 -9.99 -11.75 -9.32
CA ASP A 100 -9.73 -11.65 -10.76
C ASP A 100 -9.95 -10.19 -11.18
N LEU A 101 -8.91 -9.57 -11.74
CA LEU A 101 -8.95 -8.23 -12.31
C LEU A 101 -8.98 -8.34 -13.83
N TYR A 102 -9.96 -7.72 -14.45
CA TYR A 102 -10.08 -7.58 -15.91
C TYR A 102 -9.98 -6.10 -16.27
N TYR A 103 -9.17 -5.77 -17.23
CA TYR A 103 -8.99 -4.43 -17.71
C TYR A 103 -9.09 -4.39 -19.24
N ASN A 104 -9.81 -3.37 -19.73
CA ASN A 104 -9.90 -3.06 -21.14
C ASN A 104 -9.74 -1.55 -21.31
N ASN A 105 -8.81 -1.10 -22.17
CA ASN A 105 -8.58 0.33 -22.39
C ASN A 105 -9.77 1.02 -23.11
N GLU A 106 -10.80 0.30 -23.54
CA GLU A 106 -12.10 0.84 -23.94
C GLU A 106 -12.97 1.24 -22.73
N ASN A 107 -12.33 1.54 -21.59
CA ASN A 107 -12.92 2.07 -20.35
C ASN A 107 -13.69 1.05 -19.48
N GLU A 108 -13.36 -0.23 -19.56
CA GLU A 108 -13.89 -1.23 -18.65
C GLU A 108 -12.86 -1.67 -17.61
N VAL A 109 -13.24 -1.61 -16.35
CA VAL A 109 -12.53 -2.25 -15.23
C VAL A 109 -13.49 -3.17 -14.51
N ARG A 110 -13.13 -4.44 -14.35
CA ARG A 110 -13.95 -5.41 -13.63
C ARG A 110 -13.12 -6.18 -12.62
N PHE A 111 -13.67 -6.33 -11.44
CA PHE A 111 -13.16 -7.18 -10.36
C PHE A 111 -14.17 -8.28 -10.06
N GLU A 112 -13.71 -9.51 -10.03
CA GLU A 112 -14.48 -10.66 -9.57
C GLU A 112 -13.79 -11.22 -8.34
N ALA A 113 -14.49 -11.27 -7.20
CA ALA A 113 -13.94 -11.77 -5.95
C ALA A 113 -14.67 -13.04 -5.51
N ASP A 114 -13.94 -14.14 -5.40
CA ASP A 114 -14.42 -15.40 -4.84
C ASP A 114 -13.95 -15.56 -3.40
N PHE A 115 -14.90 -15.81 -2.52
CA PHE A 115 -14.68 -16.12 -1.11
C PHE A 115 -14.98 -17.58 -0.86
N THR A 116 -14.03 -18.30 -0.26
CA THR A 116 -14.24 -19.69 0.17
C THR A 116 -14.01 -19.82 1.67
N PHE A 117 -14.71 -20.74 2.29
CA PHE A 117 -14.51 -21.15 3.66
C PHE A 117 -14.25 -22.64 3.71
N ASN A 118 -13.10 -23.04 4.24
CA ASN A 118 -12.66 -24.45 4.27
C ASN A 118 -12.71 -25.09 2.87
N ASP A 119 -12.23 -24.36 1.85
CA ASP A 119 -12.21 -24.72 0.42
C ASP A 119 -13.59 -24.90 -0.22
N LYS A 120 -14.66 -24.48 0.45
CA LYS A 120 -16.03 -24.50 -0.07
C LYS A 120 -16.48 -23.11 -0.45
N LYS A 121 -17.19 -22.97 -1.57
CA LYS A 121 -17.68 -21.67 -2.03
C LYS A 121 -18.63 -21.06 -1.00
N LEU A 122 -18.32 -19.83 -0.58
CA LEU A 122 -19.10 -19.05 0.34
C LEU A 122 -19.89 -17.97 -0.41
N LEU A 123 -19.18 -17.13 -1.15
CA LEU A 123 -19.72 -15.96 -1.83
C LEU A 123 -18.83 -15.62 -3.02
N ASN A 124 -19.42 -15.14 -4.10
CA ASN A 124 -18.68 -14.39 -5.10
C ASN A 124 -19.31 -13.02 -5.29
N LEU A 125 -18.47 -12.02 -5.51
CA LEU A 125 -18.85 -10.65 -5.76
C LEU A 125 -18.29 -10.21 -7.11
N LEU A 126 -19.02 -9.33 -7.78
CA LEU A 126 -18.58 -8.66 -8.99
C LEU A 126 -18.69 -7.17 -8.75
N PHE A 127 -17.66 -6.45 -9.15
CA PHE A 127 -17.65 -5.01 -9.28
C PHE A 127 -17.16 -4.68 -10.69
N GLY A 128 -17.95 -3.97 -11.45
CA GLY A 128 -17.60 -3.53 -12.80
C GLY A 128 -17.83 -2.03 -12.94
N TYR A 129 -17.03 -1.42 -13.78
CA TYR A 129 -17.14 0.00 -14.10
C TYR A 129 -16.96 0.19 -15.60
N ASP A 130 -17.83 0.96 -16.20
CA ASP A 130 -17.65 1.59 -17.52
C ASP A 130 -17.88 3.10 -17.41
N GLU A 131 -17.69 3.83 -18.52
CA GLU A 131 -17.83 5.30 -18.51
C GLU A 131 -19.19 5.77 -17.98
N LYS A 132 -20.25 4.99 -18.14
CA LYS A 132 -21.63 5.39 -17.87
C LYS A 132 -22.20 4.74 -16.63
N LYS A 133 -21.78 3.53 -16.32
CA LYS A 133 -22.39 2.68 -15.32
C LYS A 133 -21.39 2.05 -14.38
N THR A 134 -21.82 1.91 -13.15
CA THR A 134 -21.13 1.06 -12.18
C THR A 134 -22.00 -0.17 -11.95
N TYR A 135 -21.38 -1.33 -11.98
CA TYR A 135 -22.01 -2.62 -11.81
C TYR A 135 -21.58 -3.24 -10.49
N VAL A 136 -22.53 -3.79 -9.78
CA VAL A 136 -22.30 -4.58 -8.57
C VAL A 136 -23.07 -5.88 -8.69
N GLY A 137 -22.47 -6.98 -8.28
CA GLY A 137 -23.12 -8.28 -8.41
C GLY A 137 -22.71 -9.24 -7.30
N ALA A 138 -23.57 -10.21 -7.06
CA ALA A 138 -23.30 -11.35 -6.21
C ALA A 138 -23.95 -12.60 -6.82
N TYR A 139 -23.22 -13.71 -6.78
CA TYR A 139 -23.61 -14.97 -7.42
C TYR A 139 -23.78 -14.79 -8.94
N ASP A 140 -24.99 -14.98 -9.47
CA ASP A 140 -25.33 -14.86 -10.88
C ASP A 140 -26.20 -13.61 -11.19
N ARG A 141 -26.41 -12.74 -10.20
CA ARG A 141 -27.13 -11.48 -10.36
C ARG A 141 -26.22 -10.30 -10.37
N THR A 142 -26.43 -9.40 -11.33
CA THR A 142 -25.72 -8.15 -11.48
C THR A 142 -26.68 -6.99 -11.53
N TYR A 143 -26.36 -5.94 -10.82
CA TYR A 143 -27.12 -4.70 -10.76
C TYR A 143 -26.23 -3.56 -11.23
N TYR A 144 -26.84 -2.51 -11.76
CA TYR A 144 -26.12 -1.31 -12.17
C TYR A 144 -26.79 -0.05 -11.67
N PHE A 145 -26.02 1.00 -11.55
CA PHE A 145 -26.50 2.37 -11.40
C PHE A 145 -25.74 3.27 -12.37
N GLU A 146 -26.43 4.30 -12.87
CA GLU A 146 -25.81 5.33 -13.68
C GLU A 146 -24.87 6.15 -12.81
N ASN A 147 -23.66 6.45 -13.30
CA ASN A 147 -22.57 6.98 -12.48
C ASN A 147 -22.86 8.35 -11.80
N LEU A 148 -23.86 9.09 -12.26
CA LEU A 148 -24.19 10.42 -11.75
C LEU A 148 -25.65 10.63 -11.30
N ASP A 149 -26.60 9.82 -11.79
CA ASP A 149 -28.01 10.14 -11.66
C ASP A 149 -28.60 9.91 -10.25
N ASN A 150 -27.95 9.13 -9.40
CA ASN A 150 -28.46 8.72 -8.08
C ASN A 150 -27.76 9.38 -6.88
N PHE A 151 -26.88 10.34 -7.11
CA PHE A 151 -26.31 11.10 -6.01
C PHE A 151 -27.15 12.32 -5.67
N SER A 152 -27.31 12.60 -4.35
CA SER A 152 -27.82 13.91 -3.93
C SER A 152 -26.93 15.02 -4.53
N GLU A 153 -27.52 16.19 -4.76
CA GLU A 153 -26.84 17.34 -5.37
C GLU A 153 -25.48 17.63 -4.71
N GLU A 154 -25.40 17.51 -3.38
CA GLU A 154 -24.16 17.65 -2.60
C GLU A 154 -23.13 16.55 -2.92
N LYS A 155 -23.56 15.30 -3.12
CA LYS A 155 -22.68 14.19 -3.49
C LYS A 155 -22.22 14.28 -4.94
N GLN A 156 -23.08 14.76 -5.84
CA GLN A 156 -22.72 15.02 -7.24
C GLN A 156 -21.64 16.08 -7.32
N VAL A 157 -21.82 17.22 -6.64
CA VAL A 157 -20.81 18.30 -6.57
C VAL A 157 -19.48 17.75 -6.04
N LYS A 158 -19.50 16.97 -4.96
CA LYS A 158 -18.29 16.38 -4.39
C LYS A 158 -17.63 15.35 -5.30
N TYR A 159 -18.40 14.57 -6.02
CA TYR A 159 -17.92 13.62 -7.02
C TYR A 159 -17.24 14.37 -8.18
N GLU A 160 -17.90 15.39 -8.73
CA GLU A 160 -17.38 16.23 -9.80
C GLU A 160 -16.07 16.95 -9.40
N GLU A 161 -16.02 17.47 -8.16
CA GLU A 161 -14.79 18.06 -7.62
C GLU A 161 -13.66 17.04 -7.52
N ASN A 162 -13.93 15.82 -7.05
CA ASN A 162 -12.92 14.77 -6.92
C ASN A 162 -12.49 14.23 -8.29
N LYS A 163 -13.46 14.05 -9.21
CA LYS A 163 -13.18 13.68 -10.59
C LYS A 163 -12.30 14.73 -11.26
N SER A 164 -12.67 16.02 -11.16
CA SER A 164 -11.87 17.11 -11.71
C SER A 164 -10.44 17.15 -11.16
N LYS A 165 -10.24 16.78 -9.88
CA LYS A 165 -8.90 16.67 -9.28
C LYS A 165 -8.13 15.47 -9.85
N PHE A 166 -8.82 14.35 -10.01
CA PHE A 166 -8.23 13.14 -10.57
C PHE A 166 -7.88 13.33 -12.05
N ASP A 167 -8.78 13.92 -12.83
CA ASP A 167 -8.54 14.25 -14.25
C ASP A 167 -7.34 15.19 -14.37
N LYS A 168 -7.25 16.24 -13.55
CA LYS A 168 -6.08 17.12 -13.51
C LYS A 168 -4.79 16.39 -13.11
N PHE A 169 -4.88 15.42 -12.21
CA PHE A 169 -3.74 14.59 -11.85
C PHE A 169 -3.31 13.73 -13.04
N LEU A 170 -4.26 13.09 -13.73
CA LEU A 170 -3.97 12.33 -14.95
C LEU A 170 -3.43 13.20 -16.07
N ASP A 171 -4.00 14.41 -16.27
CA ASP A 171 -3.52 15.38 -17.27
C ASP A 171 -2.07 15.84 -17.00
N GLU A 172 -1.66 15.89 -15.72
CA GLU A 172 -0.26 16.18 -15.37
C GLU A 172 0.65 14.95 -15.60
N LEU A 173 0.09 13.73 -15.69
CA LEU A 173 0.81 12.49 -15.96
C LEU A 173 0.64 12.09 -17.44
N ASN A 174 1.26 12.83 -18.36
CA ASN A 174 1.12 12.55 -19.80
C ASN A 174 1.90 11.30 -20.25
N ASP A 175 2.91 10.86 -19.50
CA ASP A 175 3.64 9.62 -19.71
C ASP A 175 4.15 9.01 -18.40
N GLU A 176 4.68 7.78 -18.45
CA GLU A 176 5.18 7.06 -17.28
C GLU A 176 6.35 7.77 -16.59
N ASN A 177 7.14 8.55 -17.34
CA ASN A 177 8.26 9.31 -16.79
C ASN A 177 7.80 10.54 -16.00
N ASP A 178 6.60 11.05 -16.31
CA ASP A 178 6.05 12.22 -15.64
C ASP A 178 5.86 12.01 -14.13
N LEU A 179 5.50 10.80 -13.68
CA LEU A 179 5.41 10.49 -12.25
C LEU A 179 6.77 10.67 -11.57
N ASN A 180 7.83 10.19 -12.18
CA ASN A 180 9.18 10.33 -11.68
C ASN A 180 9.65 11.78 -11.73
N ASP A 181 9.55 12.42 -12.89
CA ASP A 181 10.08 13.76 -13.11
C ASP A 181 9.29 14.86 -12.40
N LYS A 182 7.97 14.73 -12.30
CA LYS A 182 7.11 15.76 -11.70
C LYS A 182 6.87 15.56 -10.20
N PHE A 183 6.86 14.31 -9.71
CA PHE A 183 6.54 14.02 -8.32
C PHE A 183 7.74 13.55 -7.49
N PHE A 184 8.50 12.58 -7.92
CA PHE A 184 9.57 12.01 -7.09
C PHE A 184 10.85 12.84 -7.15
N LYS A 185 11.33 13.15 -8.33
CA LYS A 185 12.56 13.90 -8.53
C LYS A 185 12.57 15.28 -7.84
N PRO A 186 11.50 16.11 -7.91
CA PRO A 186 11.47 17.36 -7.17
C PRO A 186 11.59 17.20 -5.65
N VAL A 187 11.00 16.13 -5.08
CA VAL A 187 11.11 15.83 -3.65
C VAL A 187 12.54 15.41 -3.29
N VAL A 188 13.16 14.56 -4.09
CA VAL A 188 14.54 14.13 -3.89
C VAL A 188 15.53 15.28 -4.06
N ASP A 189 15.34 16.11 -5.07
CA ASP A 189 16.16 17.30 -5.30
C ASP A 189 16.01 18.32 -4.15
N ALA A 190 14.78 18.54 -3.68
CA ALA A 190 14.53 19.39 -2.52
C ALA A 190 15.23 18.85 -1.27
N PHE A 191 15.16 17.52 -1.06
CA PHE A 191 15.85 16.86 0.05
C PHE A 191 17.36 16.99 -0.08
N LYS A 192 17.95 16.62 -1.22
CA LYS A 192 19.37 16.71 -1.51
C LYS A 192 19.91 18.14 -1.28
N ASN A 193 19.20 19.13 -1.80
CA ASN A 193 19.58 20.55 -1.68
C ASN A 193 19.35 21.14 -0.29
N SER A 194 18.73 20.40 0.63
CA SER A 194 18.47 20.83 2.00
C SER A 194 19.47 20.29 3.01
N VAL A 195 20.19 19.21 2.63
CA VAL A 195 21.23 18.61 3.46
C VAL A 195 22.55 19.34 3.26
N GLU A 196 23.10 19.90 4.34
CA GLU A 196 24.40 20.55 4.38
C GLU A 196 25.42 19.67 5.11
N ASP A 197 26.72 20.00 4.97
CA ASP A 197 27.81 19.19 5.54
C ASP A 197 27.66 18.98 7.05
N TYR A 198 27.17 19.97 7.79
CA TYR A 198 26.96 19.84 9.23
C TYR A 198 25.79 18.91 9.61
N ASN A 199 24.91 18.60 8.68
CA ASN A 199 23.87 17.61 8.87
C ASN A 199 24.40 16.17 8.78
N LEU A 200 25.58 15.98 8.23
CA LEU A 200 26.15 14.68 7.87
C LEU A 200 27.28 14.29 8.80
N LYS A 201 27.22 13.04 9.31
CA LYS A 201 28.31 12.42 10.07
C LYS A 201 28.56 11.02 9.55
N ARG A 202 29.83 10.69 9.32
CA ARG A 202 30.29 9.35 8.93
C ARG A 202 31.04 8.68 10.08
N THR A 203 30.73 7.42 10.31
CA THR A 203 31.50 6.52 11.17
C THR A 203 31.90 5.30 10.35
N VAL A 204 33.16 4.87 10.44
CA VAL A 204 33.68 3.71 9.71
C VAL A 204 34.10 2.66 10.72
N SER A 205 33.63 1.45 10.55
CA SER A 205 34.08 0.25 11.25
C SER A 205 34.77 -0.71 10.27
N LYS A 206 35.23 -1.87 10.77
CA LYS A 206 35.88 -2.89 9.92
C LYS A 206 34.92 -3.37 8.83
N ASP A 207 33.65 -3.56 9.16
CA ASP A 207 32.66 -4.25 8.32
C ASP A 207 31.59 -3.31 7.77
N ASN A 208 31.49 -2.07 8.28
CA ASN A 208 30.40 -1.16 7.94
C ASN A 208 30.85 0.30 7.83
N ILE A 209 30.16 1.04 6.96
CA ILE A 209 30.10 2.49 7.03
C ILE A 209 28.73 2.90 7.51
N VAL A 210 28.67 3.78 8.48
CA VAL A 210 27.43 4.35 8.99
C VAL A 210 27.40 5.84 8.65
N LEU A 211 26.44 6.24 7.83
CA LEU A 211 26.11 7.63 7.54
C LEU A 211 24.96 8.05 8.42
N THR A 212 25.14 9.10 9.20
CA THR A 212 24.08 9.72 10.01
C THR A 212 23.71 11.06 9.39
N ILE A 213 22.44 11.28 9.13
CA ILE A 213 21.86 12.54 8.67
C ILE A 213 21.00 13.08 9.80
N THR A 214 21.26 14.31 10.24
CA THR A 214 20.47 14.98 11.30
C THR A 214 19.61 16.09 10.70
N TYR A 215 18.36 16.18 11.14
CA TYR A 215 17.39 17.13 10.61
C TYR A 215 17.00 18.13 11.70
N ASP A 216 17.46 19.36 11.57
CA ASP A 216 17.10 20.45 12.44
C ASP A 216 16.01 21.36 11.81
N ASN A 217 15.57 22.37 12.53
CA ASN A 217 14.60 23.33 12.01
C ASN A 217 15.11 24.10 10.78
N LYS A 218 16.43 24.26 10.62
CA LYS A 218 17.00 24.93 9.44
C LYS A 218 16.88 24.02 8.22
N PHE A 219 17.14 22.72 8.38
CA PHE A 219 16.92 21.74 7.34
C PHE A 219 15.47 21.78 6.87
N TYR A 220 14.48 21.70 7.77
CA TYR A 220 13.07 21.68 7.40
C TYR A 220 12.61 22.96 6.69
N LYS A 221 13.10 24.12 7.12
CA LYS A 221 12.84 25.39 6.43
C LYS A 221 13.41 25.40 5.01
N ARG A 222 14.64 24.90 4.83
CA ARG A 222 15.23 24.76 3.48
C ARG A 222 14.45 23.79 2.62
N PHE A 223 14.08 22.63 3.16
CA PHE A 223 13.32 21.63 2.46
C PHE A 223 12.00 22.17 1.94
N GLN A 224 11.21 22.82 2.78
CA GLN A 224 9.97 23.49 2.37
C GLN A 224 10.23 24.58 1.31
N SER A 225 11.28 25.37 1.48
CA SER A 225 11.66 26.40 0.49
C SER A 225 12.03 25.79 -0.87
N ASN A 226 12.77 24.67 -0.85
CA ASN A 226 13.20 23.99 -2.08
C ASN A 226 12.02 23.30 -2.78
N LEU A 227 11.06 22.70 -2.06
CA LEU A 227 9.82 22.18 -2.62
C LEU A 227 8.98 23.26 -3.31
N LYS A 228 8.98 24.49 -2.77
CA LYS A 228 8.33 25.63 -3.44
C LYS A 228 9.08 26.08 -4.69
N LYS A 229 10.41 26.20 -4.58
CA LYS A 229 11.26 26.70 -5.69
C LYS A 229 11.25 25.79 -6.91
N ASN A 230 11.17 24.48 -6.73
CA ASN A 230 11.14 23.53 -7.84
C ASN A 230 9.74 23.27 -8.39
N GLY A 231 8.72 23.99 -7.90
CA GLY A 231 7.36 23.95 -8.42
C GLY A 231 6.50 22.79 -7.89
N PHE A 232 7.04 21.93 -7.01
CA PHE A 232 6.30 20.78 -6.47
C PHE A 232 5.05 21.20 -5.68
N VAL A 233 5.16 22.25 -4.86
CA VAL A 233 4.01 22.80 -4.11
C VAL A 233 2.93 23.33 -5.06
N ASP A 234 3.34 24.00 -6.14
CA ASP A 234 2.40 24.52 -7.14
C ASP A 234 1.72 23.39 -7.92
N LEU A 235 2.46 22.33 -8.23
CA LEU A 235 1.89 21.12 -8.82
C LEU A 235 0.81 20.51 -7.91
N LEU A 236 1.12 20.28 -6.64
CA LEU A 236 0.16 19.72 -5.68
C LEU A 236 -1.10 20.59 -5.54
N ASN A 237 -0.92 21.93 -5.51
CA ASN A 237 -2.06 22.86 -5.45
C ASN A 237 -2.93 22.79 -6.72
N ARG A 238 -2.33 22.66 -7.91
CA ARG A 238 -3.08 22.52 -9.19
C ARG A 238 -3.95 21.27 -9.21
N ILE A 239 -3.42 20.14 -8.71
CA ILE A 239 -4.17 18.88 -8.61
C ILE A 239 -5.08 18.81 -7.38
N GLY A 240 -5.18 19.90 -6.60
CA GLY A 240 -6.14 20.07 -5.52
C GLY A 240 -5.74 19.48 -4.17
N PHE A 241 -4.44 19.18 -3.97
CA PHE A 241 -3.92 18.81 -2.66
C PHE A 241 -3.66 20.05 -1.80
N LYS A 242 -4.09 20.01 -0.53
CA LYS A 242 -3.75 21.04 0.43
C LYS A 242 -2.28 20.89 0.84
N THR A 243 -1.47 21.92 0.59
CA THR A 243 -0.04 21.91 0.88
C THR A 243 0.30 22.51 2.26
N ASP A 244 -0.68 23.05 2.96
CA ASP A 244 -0.52 23.53 4.33
C ASP A 244 -0.21 22.32 5.24
N GLY A 245 0.99 22.33 5.83
CA GLY A 245 1.44 21.24 6.70
C GLY A 245 2.02 20.00 5.98
N LEU A 246 2.50 20.14 4.74
CA LEU A 246 3.22 19.10 4.00
C LEU A 246 4.35 18.45 4.83
N VAL A 247 4.95 19.20 5.75
CA VAL A 247 5.93 18.73 6.73
C VAL A 247 5.44 19.09 8.13
N PRO A 248 4.54 18.29 8.72
CA PRO A 248 3.96 18.58 10.02
C PRO A 248 5.03 18.56 11.13
N GLU A 249 4.98 19.53 12.04
CA GLU A 249 5.96 19.64 13.14
C GLU A 249 5.96 18.41 14.05
N LYS A 250 4.80 17.83 14.30
CA LYS A 250 4.59 16.75 15.26
C LYS A 250 5.24 15.41 14.84
N TYR A 251 5.53 15.20 13.55
CA TYR A 251 6.02 13.91 13.04
C TYR A 251 7.35 14.05 12.30
N ARG A 252 8.15 15.04 12.69
CA ARG A 252 9.46 15.26 12.06
C ARG A 252 10.43 14.15 12.41
N ILE A 253 11.08 13.63 11.38
CA ILE A 253 12.24 12.77 11.55
C ILE A 253 13.37 13.63 12.10
N SER A 254 13.95 13.25 13.22
CA SER A 254 15.06 13.96 13.82
C SER A 254 16.41 13.56 13.23
N LYS A 255 16.49 12.31 12.77
CA LYS A 255 17.73 11.68 12.30
C LYS A 255 17.45 10.50 11.40
N THR A 256 18.26 10.31 10.36
CA THR A 256 18.35 9.06 9.59
C THR A 256 19.73 8.45 9.78
N ILE A 257 19.78 7.14 9.97
CA ILE A 257 21.02 6.36 10.02
C ILE A 257 20.99 5.36 8.87
N ILE A 258 21.99 5.41 8.01
CA ILE A 258 22.15 4.51 6.88
C ILE A 258 23.40 3.67 7.17
N THR A 259 23.22 2.35 7.20
CA THR A 259 24.31 1.39 7.36
C THR A 259 24.60 0.76 6.01
N LEU A 260 25.86 0.88 5.58
CA LEU A 260 26.39 0.25 4.39
C LEU A 260 27.27 -0.91 4.81
N ASN A 261 26.97 -2.11 4.34
CA ASN A 261 27.75 -3.30 4.59
C ASN A 261 28.95 -3.33 3.60
N ARG A 262 30.11 -3.74 4.09
CA ARG A 262 31.30 -3.86 3.28
C ARG A 262 31.43 -5.28 2.73
N ASN A 263 31.49 -5.39 1.41
CA ASN A 263 31.77 -6.62 0.68
C ASN A 263 33.08 -6.41 -0.13
N ASP A 264 34.21 -6.77 0.43
CA ASP A 264 35.54 -6.56 -0.16
C ASP A 264 35.80 -5.10 -0.56
N PHE A 265 35.63 -4.75 -1.83
CA PHE A 265 35.82 -3.40 -2.36
C PHE A 265 34.50 -2.64 -2.62
N GLU A 266 33.39 -3.25 -2.35
CA GLU A 266 32.05 -2.73 -2.62
C GLU A 266 31.26 -2.53 -1.33
N TYR A 267 30.27 -1.66 -1.39
CA TYR A 267 29.33 -1.42 -0.30
C TYR A 267 27.91 -1.62 -0.79
N SER A 268 27.17 -2.46 -0.09
CA SER A 268 25.72 -2.63 -0.28
C SER A 268 24.95 -1.94 0.84
N LEU A 269 23.76 -1.51 0.54
CA LEU A 269 22.87 -0.94 1.53
C LEU A 269 22.34 -2.08 2.42
N GLY A 270 22.57 -1.99 3.73
CA GLY A 270 22.18 -3.04 4.67
C GLY A 270 20.97 -2.65 5.51
N ASN A 271 20.95 -1.40 6.00
CA ASN A 271 19.92 -0.97 6.93
C ASN A 271 19.72 0.54 6.87
N VAL A 272 18.46 1.00 6.96
CA VAL A 272 18.12 2.41 7.09
C VAL A 272 17.16 2.59 8.26
N ARG A 273 17.50 3.52 9.18
CA ARG A 273 16.69 3.85 10.36
C ARG A 273 16.30 5.31 10.34
N PHE A 274 15.02 5.57 10.51
CA PHE A 274 14.42 6.91 10.60
C PHE A 274 13.93 7.13 12.02
N TYR A 275 14.50 8.09 12.72
CA TYR A 275 14.18 8.38 14.12
C TYR A 275 13.20 9.54 14.22
N SER A 276 12.09 9.31 14.91
CA SER A 276 11.19 10.35 15.43
C SER A 276 11.60 10.73 16.86
N ASP A 277 10.76 11.47 17.56
CA ASP A 277 10.99 11.79 18.97
C ASP A 277 10.78 10.56 19.89
N VAL A 278 9.86 9.68 19.55
CA VAL A 278 9.42 8.55 20.40
C VAL A 278 9.93 7.22 19.88
N ASP A 279 9.82 7.00 18.58
CA ASP A 279 10.06 5.72 17.92
C ASP A 279 11.08 5.86 16.80
N TYR A 280 11.55 4.74 16.27
CA TYR A 280 12.25 4.72 15.00
C TYR A 280 11.67 3.64 14.08
N PHE A 281 11.64 3.97 12.81
CA PHE A 281 11.30 3.07 11.72
C PHE A 281 12.60 2.54 11.10
N GLU A 282 12.67 1.24 10.90
CA GLU A 282 13.84 0.55 10.37
C GLU A 282 13.48 -0.27 9.14
N VAL A 283 14.33 -0.20 8.14
CA VAL A 283 14.22 -1.00 6.92
C VAL A 283 15.50 -1.81 6.76
N ASN A 284 15.35 -3.11 6.65
CA ASN A 284 16.44 -4.02 6.38
C ASN A 284 16.46 -4.39 4.89
N ILE A 285 17.64 -4.37 4.31
CA ILE A 285 17.87 -4.58 2.88
C ILE A 285 18.92 -5.67 2.74
N VAL A 286 18.62 -6.69 1.93
CA VAL A 286 19.52 -7.79 1.60
C VAL A 286 19.51 -7.92 0.09
N ASP A 287 20.71 -7.94 -0.52
CA ASP A 287 20.90 -8.06 -1.97
C ASP A 287 20.05 -7.05 -2.77
N ASP A 288 20.09 -5.78 -2.30
CA ASP A 288 19.35 -4.63 -2.85
C ASP A 288 17.81 -4.76 -2.82
N LYS A 289 17.27 -5.79 -2.15
CA LYS A 289 15.83 -5.96 -1.92
C LYS A 289 15.48 -5.64 -0.48
N ILE A 290 14.37 -4.93 -0.28
CA ILE A 290 13.82 -4.70 1.06
C ILE A 290 13.20 -6.01 1.55
N THR A 291 13.67 -6.48 2.71
CA THR A 291 13.22 -7.75 3.29
C THR A 291 12.37 -7.55 4.53
N GLU A 292 12.56 -6.45 5.25
CA GLU A 292 11.90 -6.27 6.54
C GLU A 292 11.71 -4.79 6.87
N TYR A 293 10.56 -4.46 7.45
CA TYR A 293 10.23 -3.17 8.04
C TYR A 293 9.92 -3.36 9.52
N ASN A 294 10.48 -2.49 10.37
CA ASN A 294 10.25 -2.52 11.81
C ASN A 294 9.86 -1.14 12.33
N ILE A 295 8.95 -1.12 13.29
CA ILE A 295 8.72 0.03 14.15
C ILE A 295 9.16 -0.35 15.54
N ASN A 296 10.13 0.39 16.09
CA ASN A 296 10.74 0.11 17.38
C ASN A 296 10.63 1.34 18.29
N THR A 297 10.47 1.11 19.59
CA THR A 297 10.60 2.17 20.58
C THR A 297 12.04 2.65 20.64
N LYS A 298 12.21 3.98 20.83
CA LYS A 298 13.54 4.58 20.94
C LYS A 298 14.20 4.32 22.29
N GLU A 299 13.38 4.16 23.35
CA GLU A 299 13.84 4.05 24.73
C GLU A 299 14.52 2.71 25.01
N ASP A 300 13.87 1.61 24.64
CA ASP A 300 14.32 0.24 24.97
C ASP A 300 14.58 -0.66 23.75
N ASN A 301 14.55 -0.09 22.53
CA ASN A 301 14.70 -0.82 21.26
C ASN A 301 13.67 -1.97 21.09
N LYS A 302 12.54 -1.89 21.77
CA LYS A 302 11.53 -2.92 21.67
C LYS A 302 10.80 -2.82 20.33
N ASN A 303 10.75 -3.92 19.60
CA ASN A 303 9.96 -4.00 18.37
C ASN A 303 8.47 -3.98 18.69
N ILE A 304 7.75 -3.02 18.11
CA ILE A 304 6.30 -2.86 18.27
C ILE A 304 5.58 -3.53 17.10
N TYR A 305 6.02 -3.22 15.87
CA TYR A 305 5.45 -3.77 14.65
C TYR A 305 6.56 -4.26 13.75
N LYS A 306 6.31 -5.38 13.11
CA LYS A 306 7.22 -5.97 12.13
C LYS A 306 6.43 -6.39 10.89
N LEU A 307 6.97 -6.06 9.73
CA LEU A 307 6.51 -6.54 8.43
C LEU A 307 7.71 -7.15 7.72
N VAL A 308 7.60 -8.41 7.36
CA VAL A 308 8.60 -9.12 6.54
C VAL A 308 7.98 -9.42 5.19
N MET A 309 8.72 -9.14 4.13
CA MET A 309 8.33 -9.47 2.76
C MET A 309 9.34 -10.47 2.20
N GLU A 310 8.84 -11.58 1.71
CA GLU A 310 9.61 -12.65 1.11
C GLU A 310 9.05 -12.95 -0.27
N GLU A 311 9.87 -12.81 -1.28
CA GLU A 311 9.58 -13.27 -2.63
C GLU A 311 9.89 -14.78 -2.69
N VAL A 312 8.86 -15.60 -2.78
CA VAL A 312 9.02 -17.07 -2.84
C VAL A 312 9.42 -17.51 -4.26
N ASN A 313 8.86 -16.84 -5.26
CA ASN A 313 9.21 -16.91 -6.67
C ASN A 313 8.61 -15.69 -7.40
N ASP A 314 8.86 -15.54 -8.71
CA ASP A 314 8.47 -14.38 -9.51
C ASP A 314 7.01 -13.93 -9.33
N ASN A 315 6.11 -14.86 -9.01
CA ASN A 315 4.67 -14.59 -8.92
C ASN A 315 4.07 -14.89 -7.55
N LYS A 316 4.88 -15.26 -6.56
CA LYS A 316 4.41 -15.65 -5.24
C LYS A 316 5.17 -14.95 -4.14
N PHE A 317 4.44 -14.29 -3.30
CA PHE A 317 4.97 -13.47 -2.21
C PHE A 317 4.37 -13.89 -0.88
N LYS A 318 5.20 -13.81 0.14
CA LYS A 318 4.79 -14.00 1.52
C LYS A 318 5.02 -12.73 2.30
N VAL A 319 4.00 -12.32 3.06
CA VAL A 319 4.05 -11.12 3.91
C VAL A 319 3.69 -11.50 5.33
N LEU A 320 4.62 -11.34 6.25
CA LEU A 320 4.41 -11.50 7.67
C LEU A 320 4.17 -10.14 8.32
N LEU A 321 3.00 -9.96 8.92
CA LEU A 321 2.65 -8.81 9.76
C LEU A 321 2.66 -9.24 11.22
N GLN A 322 3.38 -8.53 12.08
CA GLN A 322 3.48 -8.84 13.49
C GLN A 322 3.25 -7.58 14.33
N ASP A 323 2.29 -7.66 15.23
CA ASP A 323 2.04 -6.66 16.28
C ASP A 323 2.48 -7.23 17.62
N ASN A 324 3.71 -6.93 18.02
CA ASN A 324 4.30 -7.40 19.26
C ASN A 324 3.71 -6.73 20.49
N LYS A 325 3.01 -5.59 20.31
CA LYS A 325 2.35 -4.89 21.41
C LYS A 325 1.10 -5.63 21.87
N ASN A 326 0.34 -6.18 20.91
CA ASN A 326 -0.92 -6.86 21.19
C ASN A 326 -0.82 -8.38 21.08
N GLY A 327 0.37 -8.94 20.80
CA GLY A 327 0.58 -10.38 20.64
C GLY A 327 -0.19 -10.96 19.46
N PHE A 328 -0.18 -10.26 18.32
CA PHE A 328 -0.90 -10.64 17.11
C PHE A 328 0.05 -10.78 15.93
N MET A 329 -0.15 -11.82 15.12
CA MET A 329 0.65 -12.08 13.92
C MET A 329 -0.25 -12.57 12.78
N VAL A 330 0.00 -12.06 11.58
CA VAL A 330 -0.67 -12.53 10.35
C VAL A 330 0.38 -12.87 9.30
N ASP A 331 0.27 -14.08 8.79
CA ASP A 331 1.08 -14.62 7.69
C ASP A 331 0.22 -14.64 6.44
N ILE A 332 0.53 -13.81 5.45
CA ILE A 332 -0.23 -13.67 4.21
C ILE A 332 0.62 -14.25 3.08
N VAL A 333 0.01 -15.09 2.27
CA VAL A 333 0.61 -15.57 1.02
C VAL A 333 -0.29 -15.14 -0.11
N TYR A 334 0.26 -14.48 -1.11
CA TYR A 334 -0.45 -14.18 -2.34
C TYR A 334 0.32 -14.67 -3.56
N GLU A 335 -0.42 -15.06 -4.57
CA GLU A 335 0.11 -15.55 -5.84
C GLU A 335 -0.61 -14.84 -6.98
N GLU A 336 0.16 -14.24 -7.89
CA GLU A 336 -0.32 -13.56 -9.09
C GLU A 336 -0.22 -14.48 -10.29
N LYS A 337 -1.22 -14.48 -11.17
CA LYS A 337 -1.26 -15.26 -12.42
C LYS A 337 -1.94 -14.47 -13.52
N ASP A 338 -1.39 -14.52 -14.71
CA ASP A 338 -2.11 -14.10 -15.89
C ASP A 338 -3.21 -15.09 -16.20
N ILE A 339 -4.40 -14.59 -16.51
CA ILE A 339 -5.55 -15.39 -16.92
C ILE A 339 -6.09 -14.89 -18.27
N GLU A 340 -6.87 -15.73 -18.92
CA GLU A 340 -7.53 -15.35 -20.16
C GLU A 340 -8.56 -14.24 -19.90
N TYR A 341 -8.49 -13.14 -20.67
CA TYR A 341 -9.50 -12.08 -20.62
C TYR A 341 -10.85 -12.64 -21.12
N LYS A 342 -11.92 -12.35 -20.38
CA LYS A 342 -13.29 -12.73 -20.72
C LYS A 342 -14.17 -11.50 -20.69
N ASP A 343 -14.86 -11.24 -21.80
CA ASP A 343 -15.89 -10.22 -21.82
C ASP A 343 -17.02 -10.61 -20.86
N TYR A 344 -17.64 -9.63 -20.22
CA TYR A 344 -18.77 -9.83 -19.34
C TYR A 344 -20.06 -9.34 -20.00
N ASP A 345 -21.10 -10.14 -19.95
CA ASP A 345 -22.40 -9.78 -20.50
C ASP A 345 -23.26 -9.01 -19.48
N TYR A 346 -23.16 -7.70 -19.53
CA TYR A 346 -23.97 -6.81 -18.67
C TYR A 346 -25.42 -6.63 -19.15
N SER A 347 -25.85 -7.23 -20.27
CA SER A 347 -27.19 -7.04 -20.83
C SER A 347 -28.32 -7.51 -19.92
N LYS A 348 -28.02 -8.40 -18.98
CA LYS A 348 -28.95 -8.95 -17.98
C LYS A 348 -28.94 -8.20 -16.66
N SER A 349 -28.11 -7.18 -16.52
CA SER A 349 -28.03 -6.40 -15.29
C SER A 349 -29.32 -5.60 -15.07
N LYS A 350 -29.81 -5.61 -13.83
CA LYS A 350 -31.00 -4.87 -13.40
C LYS A 350 -30.58 -3.52 -12.83
N ASN A 351 -31.32 -2.47 -13.15
CA ASN A 351 -31.06 -1.17 -12.49
C ASN A 351 -31.28 -1.31 -10.98
N LEU A 352 -30.35 -0.76 -10.18
CA LEU A 352 -30.36 -0.88 -8.72
C LEU A 352 -31.64 -0.25 -8.10
N ASP A 353 -32.19 0.79 -8.72
CA ASP A 353 -33.45 1.40 -8.29
C ASP A 353 -34.67 0.48 -8.44
N ASN A 354 -34.55 -0.56 -9.26
CA ASN A 354 -35.56 -1.55 -9.50
C ASN A 354 -35.33 -2.86 -8.71
N VAL A 355 -34.43 -2.87 -7.75
CA VAL A 355 -34.21 -3.99 -6.84
C VAL A 355 -35.43 -4.10 -5.93
N ASP A 356 -35.98 -5.29 -5.86
CA ASP A 356 -37.17 -5.58 -5.04
C ASP A 356 -36.84 -6.65 -3.97
N GLU A 357 -37.84 -6.90 -3.12
CA GLU A 357 -37.71 -7.87 -2.04
C GLU A 357 -37.32 -9.28 -2.54
N SER A 358 -37.78 -9.67 -3.74
CA SER A 358 -37.42 -10.98 -4.32
C SER A 358 -35.94 -11.09 -4.69
N ASP A 359 -35.32 -9.98 -5.05
CA ASP A 359 -33.85 -9.97 -5.29
C ASP A 359 -33.07 -10.16 -4.00
N LEU A 360 -33.51 -9.51 -2.93
CA LEU A 360 -32.87 -9.63 -1.60
C LEU A 360 -33.07 -11.04 -1.03
N ILE A 361 -34.27 -11.59 -1.10
CA ILE A 361 -34.56 -12.97 -0.69
C ILE A 361 -33.67 -13.97 -1.46
N TYR A 362 -33.56 -13.79 -2.78
CA TYR A 362 -32.70 -14.63 -3.58
C TYR A 362 -31.24 -14.61 -3.12
N LEU A 363 -30.66 -13.42 -2.90
CA LEU A 363 -29.28 -13.28 -2.43
C LEU A 363 -29.08 -13.91 -1.04
N GLU A 364 -30.05 -13.74 -0.15
CA GLU A 364 -30.04 -14.34 1.19
C GLU A 364 -30.12 -15.87 1.10
N GLU A 365 -30.98 -16.43 0.26
CA GLU A 365 -31.08 -17.87 0.02
C GLU A 365 -29.79 -18.44 -0.59
N GLN A 366 -29.17 -17.76 -1.58
CA GLN A 366 -27.92 -18.21 -2.18
C GLN A 366 -26.79 -18.23 -1.13
N LEU A 367 -26.68 -17.20 -0.31
CA LEU A 367 -25.69 -17.13 0.76
C LEU A 367 -25.97 -18.22 1.82
N GLY A 368 -27.22 -18.31 2.31
CA GLY A 368 -27.60 -19.26 3.35
C GLY A 368 -27.45 -20.74 2.94
N ASN A 369 -27.66 -21.05 1.66
CA ASN A 369 -27.54 -22.38 1.11
C ASN A 369 -26.13 -22.70 0.57
N SER A 370 -25.19 -21.75 0.58
CA SER A 370 -23.84 -21.98 0.12
C SER A 370 -23.15 -23.06 0.96
N GLU A 371 -22.33 -23.89 0.31
CA GLU A 371 -21.57 -24.95 1.02
C GLU A 371 -20.61 -24.33 2.06
N GLY A 372 -20.03 -23.16 1.76
CA GLY A 372 -19.15 -22.44 2.66
C GLY A 372 -19.87 -21.93 3.90
N MET A 373 -21.11 -21.40 3.76
CA MET A 373 -21.91 -20.96 4.90
C MET A 373 -22.32 -22.13 5.79
N ASN A 374 -22.74 -23.23 5.20
CA ASN A 374 -23.08 -24.44 5.95
C ASN A 374 -21.89 -24.98 6.76
N GLU A 375 -20.69 -24.95 6.18
CA GLU A 375 -19.47 -25.36 6.88
C GLU A 375 -19.10 -24.35 7.98
N LEU A 376 -19.27 -23.05 7.74
CA LEU A 376 -19.06 -21.99 8.74
C LEU A 376 -19.98 -22.18 9.95
N TYR A 377 -21.29 -22.37 9.73
CA TYR A 377 -22.23 -22.63 10.81
C TYR A 377 -21.85 -23.86 11.64
N LYS A 378 -21.44 -24.94 10.99
CA LYS A 378 -20.94 -26.13 11.68
C LYS A 378 -19.74 -25.84 12.55
N GLN A 379 -18.76 -25.06 12.08
CA GLN A 379 -17.58 -24.70 12.84
C GLN A 379 -17.91 -23.79 14.03
N ILE A 380 -18.82 -22.84 13.86
CA ILE A 380 -19.32 -21.98 14.95
C ILE A 380 -20.02 -22.83 16.02
N GLN A 381 -20.88 -23.79 15.61
CA GLN A 381 -21.54 -24.70 16.57
C GLN A 381 -20.54 -25.53 17.36
N ILE A 382 -19.52 -26.10 16.69
CA ILE A 382 -18.45 -26.83 17.38
C ILE A 382 -17.73 -25.94 18.41
N MET A 383 -17.44 -24.70 18.03
CA MET A 383 -16.77 -23.74 18.92
C MET A 383 -17.65 -23.37 20.13
N MET A 384 -18.96 -23.13 19.92
CA MET A 384 -19.87 -22.69 20.98
C MET A 384 -20.26 -23.81 21.94
N PHE A 385 -20.41 -25.03 21.44
CA PHE A 385 -20.94 -26.16 22.21
C PHE A 385 -19.89 -27.23 22.56
N GLY A 386 -18.61 -26.98 22.27
CA GLY A 386 -17.51 -27.79 22.79
C GLY A 386 -17.44 -29.21 22.24
N GLY A 387 -17.77 -29.41 20.98
CA GLY A 387 -17.43 -30.68 20.28
C GLY A 387 -18.14 -31.94 20.83
N SER A 388 -19.21 -31.81 21.55
CA SER A 388 -20.01 -32.97 22.01
C SER A 388 -21.19 -33.18 21.04
N MET A 389 -20.92 -33.83 19.94
CA MET A 389 -21.85 -34.62 19.17
C MET A 389 -21.15 -35.94 18.75
#